data_b3622191cd1d94f1eabb5bbdad8caad1
#
_entry.id   b3622191cd1d94f1eabb5bbdad8caad1
#
_cell.length_a   1.000
_cell.length_b   1.000
_cell.length_c   1.000
_cell.angle_alpha   90.00
_cell.angle_beta   90.00
_cell.angle_gamma   90.00
#
_symmetry.space_group_name_H-M   'P 1'
#
loop_
_entity.id
_entity.type
_entity.pdbx_description
1 polymer ?
#
loop_
_entity_poly.entity_id
_entity_poly.type
_entity_poly.pdbx_seq_one_letter_code
_entity_poly.pdbx_strand_id
1 'polypeptide(L)'
;MQGSATDRTSPDHVVTHPLDPEDAAITTAMRAMVSSTKGVPAGIEARGQFDALMDSVLPRGDVTFEADTLGGVPGLWVHPANWRSDEAIVHLHGGWFNFGSARAYRHLVGHIAARAGARAFIPDYRLAPEHPFPAAVDDVLACYSGLYERGILRIAVTGDSAGGNLALVLASRVVGEVVSTNATLVGVVALSPVTDLTLSGATYETRADADPYFTRPQVAELVRSYLGSADPKHPLASPLCAQLSGLPPVRIHVGDDEVLLDDSRRYVELAVAAGVDARLDVWMGMPHGFPVSVGKLKAAAQALDAIGMFLVEQRQHSGQRQHPL
;
A
#
# COMPACT_ATOMS: atom_id res chain seq x y z
N MET A 1 46.05 17.38 5.90
CA MET A 1 45.21 17.08 4.72
C MET A 1 44.06 16.25 5.21
N GLN A 2 42.92 16.89 5.45
CA GLN A 2 41.68 16.22 5.88
C GLN A 2 40.96 15.74 4.61
N GLY A 3 40.85 14.42 4.49
CA GLY A 3 40.07 13.80 3.43
C GLY A 3 38.57 14.05 3.64
N SER A 4 37.98 14.75 2.70
CA SER A 4 36.54 14.94 2.56
C SER A 4 35.83 13.57 2.52
N ALA A 5 34.94 13.35 3.47
CA ALA A 5 33.99 12.23 3.41
C ALA A 5 33.11 12.44 2.19
N THR A 6 33.28 11.59 1.18
CA THR A 6 32.39 11.54 0.00
C THR A 6 30.99 11.18 0.47
N ASP A 7 30.10 12.12 0.34
CA ASP A 7 28.65 11.96 0.41
C ASP A 7 28.28 10.80 -0.53
N ARG A 8 27.78 9.68 0.03
CA ARG A 8 27.26 8.57 -0.76
C ARG A 8 25.91 9.04 -1.31
N THR A 9 25.92 9.50 -2.57
CA THR A 9 24.69 9.79 -3.30
C THR A 9 23.76 8.58 -3.20
N SER A 10 22.50 8.83 -2.75
CA SER A 10 21.45 7.81 -2.77
C SER A 10 21.32 7.21 -4.17
N PRO A 11 21.04 5.91 -4.33
CA PRO A 11 20.77 5.32 -5.63
C PRO A 11 19.67 6.10 -6.37
N ASP A 12 19.76 6.23 -7.68
CA ASP A 12 18.83 7.01 -8.51
C ASP A 12 17.34 6.66 -8.32
N HIS A 13 17.06 5.48 -7.78
CA HIS A 13 15.70 4.97 -7.50
C HIS A 13 15.20 5.23 -6.06
N VAL A 14 15.98 5.96 -5.22
CA VAL A 14 15.59 6.32 -3.84
C VAL A 14 15.51 7.83 -3.71
N VAL A 15 14.34 8.33 -3.34
CA VAL A 15 14.10 9.76 -3.05
C VAL A 15 13.87 9.90 -1.55
N THR A 16 14.64 10.77 -0.90
CA THR A 16 14.48 11.08 0.53
C THR A 16 13.82 12.44 0.68
N HIS A 17 12.68 12.45 1.38
CA HIS A 17 11.93 13.66 1.69
C HIS A 17 12.29 14.12 3.10
N PRO A 18 12.83 15.36 3.27
CA PRO A 18 13.25 15.85 4.58
C PRO A 18 12.04 16.07 5.51
N LEU A 19 12.27 15.92 6.81
CA LEU A 19 11.26 16.21 7.84
C LEU A 19 10.99 17.72 7.90
N ASP A 20 9.72 18.11 7.69
CA ASP A 20 9.27 19.48 7.92
C ASP A 20 9.22 19.75 9.45
N PRO A 21 9.69 20.92 9.93
CA PRO A 21 9.65 21.25 11.36
C PRO A 21 8.24 21.24 11.98
N GLU A 22 7.19 21.60 11.22
CA GLU A 22 5.81 21.54 11.72
C GLU A 22 5.36 20.09 11.87
N ASP A 23 5.70 19.21 10.92
CA ASP A 23 5.40 17.78 10.99
C ASP A 23 6.16 17.12 12.16
N ALA A 24 7.38 17.54 12.46
CA ALA A 24 8.16 17.04 13.60
C ALA A 24 7.45 17.23 14.94
N ALA A 25 6.83 18.38 15.16
CA ALA A 25 6.07 18.65 16.38
C ALA A 25 4.82 17.75 16.47
N ILE A 26 4.12 17.55 15.35
CA ILE A 26 2.92 16.72 15.27
C ILE A 26 3.27 15.24 15.50
N THR A 27 4.30 14.72 14.82
CA THR A 27 4.72 13.31 14.99
C THR A 27 5.20 13.04 16.40
N THR A 28 5.89 13.99 17.06
CA THR A 28 6.27 13.88 18.47
C THR A 28 5.04 13.74 19.38
N ALA A 29 4.02 14.56 19.18
CA ALA A 29 2.78 14.46 19.93
C ALA A 29 2.03 13.15 19.68
N MET A 30 1.94 12.71 18.42
CA MET A 30 1.33 11.42 18.04
C MET A 30 2.03 10.23 18.71
N ARG A 31 3.37 10.22 18.73
CA ARG A 31 4.17 9.18 19.41
C ARG A 31 3.86 9.11 20.91
N ALA A 32 3.80 10.26 21.57
CA ALA A 32 3.45 10.32 22.99
C ALA A 32 2.06 9.75 23.29
N MET A 33 1.09 9.97 22.40
CA MET A 33 -0.29 9.46 22.54
C MET A 33 -0.38 7.94 22.44
N VAL A 34 0.42 7.30 21.57
CA VAL A 34 0.32 5.87 21.31
C VAL A 34 1.35 5.04 22.07
N SER A 35 2.27 5.66 22.80
CA SER A 35 3.37 4.98 23.48
C SER A 35 2.92 3.89 24.47
N SER A 36 1.78 4.07 25.13
CA SER A 36 1.22 3.10 26.10
C SER A 36 0.56 1.89 25.43
N THR A 37 0.26 1.96 24.13
CA THR A 37 -0.40 0.87 23.37
C THR A 37 0.55 0.12 22.45
N LYS A 38 1.79 0.60 22.32
CA LYS A 38 2.79 -0.04 21.47
C LYS A 38 3.05 -1.49 21.91
N GLY A 39 2.93 -2.41 20.97
CA GLY A 39 3.21 -3.82 21.21
C GLY A 39 2.13 -4.57 22.01
N VAL A 40 1.02 -3.89 22.38
CA VAL A 40 -0.11 -4.56 23.02
C VAL A 40 -0.81 -5.43 21.98
N PRO A 41 -0.96 -6.75 22.23
CA PRO A 41 -1.72 -7.62 21.34
C PRO A 41 -3.16 -7.15 21.21
N ALA A 42 -3.68 -7.13 19.98
CA ALA A 42 -5.08 -6.81 19.72
C ALA A 42 -5.70 -7.97 18.92
N GLY A 43 -6.76 -8.56 19.44
CA GLY A 43 -7.56 -9.56 18.76
C GLY A 43 -8.63 -8.95 17.86
N ILE A 44 -9.49 -9.80 17.30
CA ILE A 44 -10.56 -9.39 16.36
C ILE A 44 -11.58 -8.42 16.99
N GLU A 45 -11.69 -8.39 18.30
CA GLU A 45 -12.53 -7.44 19.06
C GLU A 45 -12.10 -5.97 18.84
N ALA A 46 -10.85 -5.74 18.46
CA ALA A 46 -10.32 -4.40 18.18
C ALA A 46 -10.67 -3.89 16.75
N ARG A 47 -11.29 -4.70 15.89
CA ARG A 47 -11.66 -4.30 14.51
C ARG A 47 -12.47 -3.02 14.47
N GLY A 48 -13.49 -2.91 15.31
CA GLY A 48 -14.33 -1.72 15.37
C GLY A 48 -13.55 -0.44 15.76
N GLN A 49 -12.57 -0.57 16.65
CA GLN A 49 -11.70 0.55 17.04
C GLN A 49 -10.73 0.92 15.91
N PHE A 50 -10.15 -0.07 15.24
CA PHE A 50 -9.29 0.15 14.09
C PHE A 50 -10.06 0.84 12.95
N ASP A 51 -11.25 0.35 12.62
CA ASP A 51 -12.11 0.92 11.59
C ASP A 51 -12.51 2.36 11.92
N ALA A 52 -12.85 2.66 13.18
CA ALA A 52 -13.16 4.02 13.61
C ALA A 52 -11.96 4.97 13.48
N LEU A 53 -10.74 4.48 13.74
CA LEU A 53 -9.52 5.24 13.54
C LEU A 53 -9.31 5.56 12.05
N MET A 54 -9.42 4.58 11.18
CA MET A 54 -9.26 4.78 9.73
C MET A 54 -10.36 5.65 9.12
N ASP A 55 -11.59 5.53 9.62
CA ASP A 55 -12.73 6.34 9.20
C ASP A 55 -12.61 7.82 9.65
N SER A 56 -11.71 8.13 10.57
CA SER A 56 -11.43 9.49 11.05
C SER A 56 -10.53 10.32 10.10
N VAL A 57 -10.05 9.74 9.01
CA VAL A 57 -9.31 10.47 7.97
C VAL A 57 -10.16 11.61 7.43
N LEU A 58 -9.55 12.78 7.20
CA LEU A 58 -10.23 13.98 6.73
C LEU A 58 -11.08 13.68 5.48
N PRO A 59 -12.42 13.83 5.53
CA PRO A 59 -13.27 13.54 4.39
C PRO A 59 -13.13 14.58 3.28
N ARG A 60 -13.39 14.17 2.05
CA ARG A 60 -13.52 15.06 0.89
C ARG A 60 -15.00 15.23 0.51
N GLY A 61 -15.41 16.48 0.25
CA GLY A 61 -16.78 16.79 -0.16
C GLY A 61 -17.09 16.54 -1.64
N ASP A 62 -16.05 16.32 -2.47
CA ASP A 62 -16.13 16.11 -3.93
C ASP A 62 -16.04 14.64 -4.34
N VAL A 63 -16.30 13.72 -3.41
CA VAL A 63 -16.25 12.27 -3.62
C VAL A 63 -17.55 11.63 -3.14
N THR A 64 -18.08 10.69 -3.91
CA THR A 64 -19.25 9.89 -3.54
C THR A 64 -18.90 8.41 -3.42
N PHE A 65 -19.74 7.66 -2.73
CA PHE A 65 -19.50 6.25 -2.41
C PHE A 65 -20.70 5.39 -2.83
N GLU A 66 -20.41 4.21 -3.38
CA GLU A 66 -21.44 3.26 -3.83
C GLU A 66 -21.00 1.84 -3.47
N ALA A 67 -21.85 1.10 -2.76
CA ALA A 67 -21.60 -0.31 -2.46
C ALA A 67 -21.83 -1.18 -3.71
N ASP A 68 -20.94 -2.13 -3.94
CA ASP A 68 -21.02 -3.06 -5.09
C ASP A 68 -20.31 -4.38 -4.75
N THR A 69 -20.34 -5.31 -5.70
CA THR A 69 -19.66 -6.61 -5.62
C THR A 69 -18.89 -6.85 -6.91
N LEU A 70 -17.60 -7.10 -6.82
CA LEU A 70 -16.74 -7.43 -7.96
C LEU A 70 -16.12 -8.82 -7.78
N GLY A 71 -16.25 -9.68 -8.78
CA GLY A 71 -15.74 -11.04 -8.69
C GLY A 71 -16.30 -11.85 -7.52
N GLY A 72 -17.51 -11.52 -7.04
CA GLY A 72 -18.13 -12.13 -5.87
C GLY A 72 -17.67 -11.53 -4.52
N VAL A 73 -16.78 -10.54 -4.52
CA VAL A 73 -16.28 -9.88 -3.32
C VAL A 73 -17.01 -8.55 -3.13
N PRO A 74 -17.70 -8.34 -1.98
CA PRO A 74 -18.29 -7.06 -1.65
C PRO A 74 -17.25 -5.96 -1.53
N GLY A 75 -17.65 -4.71 -1.70
CA GLY A 75 -16.76 -3.59 -1.54
C GLY A 75 -17.43 -2.25 -1.79
N LEU A 76 -16.62 -1.22 -1.91
CA LEU A 76 -17.08 0.15 -2.03
C LEU A 76 -16.41 0.84 -3.21
N TRP A 77 -17.19 1.35 -4.14
CA TRP A 77 -16.73 2.31 -5.11
C TRP A 77 -16.55 3.69 -4.48
N VAL A 78 -15.49 4.35 -4.90
CA VAL A 78 -15.15 5.73 -4.56
C VAL A 78 -15.09 6.51 -5.87
N HIS A 79 -16.03 7.42 -6.06
CA HIS A 79 -16.18 8.19 -7.28
C HIS A 79 -15.78 9.65 -7.04
N PRO A 80 -14.65 10.14 -7.59
CA PRO A 80 -14.37 11.57 -7.64
C PRO A 80 -15.28 12.27 -8.66
N ALA A 81 -15.35 13.61 -8.63
CA ALA A 81 -16.22 14.38 -9.53
C ALA A 81 -16.01 14.08 -11.02
N ASN A 82 -14.78 13.76 -11.43
CA ASN A 82 -14.43 13.47 -12.83
C ASN A 82 -13.65 12.15 -12.89
N TRP A 83 -14.13 11.20 -13.68
CA TRP A 83 -13.48 9.92 -13.91
C TRP A 83 -13.90 9.33 -15.28
N ARG A 84 -13.12 8.35 -15.77
CA ARG A 84 -13.40 7.64 -17.03
C ARG A 84 -13.93 6.23 -16.74
N SER A 85 -14.89 5.76 -17.53
CA SER A 85 -15.54 4.45 -17.30
C SER A 85 -14.64 3.24 -17.56
N ASP A 86 -13.61 3.40 -18.41
CA ASP A 86 -12.65 2.35 -18.81
C ASP A 86 -11.40 2.28 -17.91
N GLU A 87 -11.35 3.11 -16.85
CA GLU A 87 -10.24 3.18 -15.92
C GLU A 87 -10.71 2.99 -14.47
N ALA A 88 -9.92 2.30 -13.66
CA ALA A 88 -10.14 2.22 -12.22
C ALA A 88 -8.84 1.99 -11.44
N ILE A 89 -8.91 2.32 -10.17
CA ILE A 89 -7.93 1.92 -9.15
C ILE A 89 -8.56 0.80 -8.32
N VAL A 90 -7.82 -0.26 -8.01
CA VAL A 90 -8.14 -1.15 -6.90
C VAL A 90 -7.29 -0.73 -5.72
N HIS A 91 -7.91 -0.35 -4.62
CA HIS A 91 -7.20 -0.08 -3.38
C HIS A 91 -7.40 -1.20 -2.37
N LEU A 92 -6.30 -1.78 -1.94
CA LEU A 92 -6.26 -2.87 -0.98
C LEU A 92 -5.89 -2.29 0.38
N HIS A 93 -6.79 -2.42 1.35
CA HIS A 93 -6.62 -1.79 2.65
C HIS A 93 -5.60 -2.52 3.54
N GLY A 94 -4.98 -1.78 4.46
CA GLY A 94 -4.09 -2.32 5.48
C GLY A 94 -4.82 -2.99 6.62
N GLY A 95 -4.05 -3.33 7.68
CA GLY A 95 -4.57 -3.95 8.89
C GLY A 95 -4.05 -5.36 9.14
N TRP A 96 -2.81 -5.68 8.71
CA TRP A 96 -2.15 -6.97 8.93
C TRP A 96 -2.98 -8.18 8.50
N PHE A 97 -3.84 -8.05 7.49
CA PHE A 97 -4.78 -9.07 7.00
C PHE A 97 -5.84 -9.49 8.03
N ASN A 98 -5.87 -8.88 9.21
CA ASN A 98 -6.77 -9.19 10.33
C ASN A 98 -7.80 -8.10 10.61
N PHE A 99 -7.56 -6.87 10.13
CA PHE A 99 -8.33 -5.66 10.40
C PHE A 99 -8.63 -4.90 9.11
N GLY A 100 -9.53 -3.92 9.22
CA GLY A 100 -9.86 -3.00 8.14
C GLY A 100 -11.12 -3.41 7.37
N SER A 101 -11.67 -2.44 6.66
CA SER A 101 -12.84 -2.61 5.80
C SER A 101 -12.85 -1.55 4.70
N ALA A 102 -13.58 -1.81 3.61
CA ALA A 102 -13.77 -0.84 2.54
C ALA A 102 -14.34 0.49 3.06
N ARG A 103 -15.29 0.41 4.00
CA ARG A 103 -15.89 1.58 4.63
C ARG A 103 -14.87 2.40 5.42
N ALA A 104 -14.02 1.77 6.21
CA ALA A 104 -13.03 2.44 7.04
C ALA A 104 -12.03 3.24 6.20
N TYR A 105 -11.67 2.70 5.04
CA TYR A 105 -10.66 3.29 4.16
C TYR A 105 -11.21 4.30 3.13
N ARG A 106 -12.55 4.50 3.06
CA ARG A 106 -13.18 5.32 2.02
C ARG A 106 -12.63 6.74 1.91
N HIS A 107 -12.27 7.35 3.03
CA HIS A 107 -11.77 8.74 3.05
C HIS A 107 -10.34 8.84 2.55
N LEU A 108 -9.44 7.95 2.97
CA LEU A 108 -8.08 7.87 2.43
C LEU A 108 -8.11 7.63 0.91
N VAL A 109 -8.91 6.66 0.48
CA VAL A 109 -9.05 6.33 -0.95
C VAL A 109 -9.72 7.46 -1.71
N GLY A 110 -10.62 8.21 -1.08
CA GLY A 110 -11.18 9.44 -1.64
C GLY A 110 -10.11 10.47 -2.00
N HIS A 111 -9.09 10.61 -1.16
CA HIS A 111 -7.95 11.49 -1.45
C HIS A 111 -7.10 10.97 -2.62
N ILE A 112 -6.91 9.66 -2.73
CA ILE A 112 -6.16 9.03 -3.85
C ILE A 112 -6.96 9.18 -5.15
N ALA A 113 -8.24 8.78 -5.14
CA ALA A 113 -9.13 8.81 -6.30
C ALA A 113 -9.28 10.22 -6.89
N ALA A 114 -9.47 11.23 -6.04
CA ALA A 114 -9.62 12.62 -6.47
C ALA A 114 -8.34 13.18 -7.12
N ARG A 115 -7.17 12.89 -6.54
CA ARG A 115 -5.88 13.32 -7.09
C ARG A 115 -5.53 12.59 -8.39
N ALA A 116 -5.87 11.32 -8.45
CA ALA A 116 -5.69 10.52 -9.66
C ALA A 116 -6.71 10.86 -10.75
N GLY A 117 -7.85 11.48 -10.44
CA GLY A 117 -8.97 11.66 -11.39
C GLY A 117 -9.50 10.32 -11.90
N ALA A 118 -9.54 9.30 -11.06
CA ALA A 118 -10.02 7.96 -11.38
C ALA A 118 -10.87 7.41 -10.25
N ARG A 119 -11.95 6.69 -10.60
CA ARG A 119 -12.71 5.95 -9.59
C ARG A 119 -11.86 4.83 -8.98
N ALA A 120 -12.12 4.53 -7.71
CA ALA A 120 -11.43 3.42 -7.04
C ALA A 120 -12.45 2.43 -6.47
N PHE A 121 -12.09 1.14 -6.47
CA PHE A 121 -12.81 0.10 -5.76
C PHE A 121 -12.00 -0.38 -4.57
N ILE A 122 -12.63 -0.47 -3.41
CA ILE A 122 -12.04 -1.00 -2.18
C ILE A 122 -12.76 -2.31 -1.88
N PRO A 123 -12.14 -3.49 -2.05
CA PRO A 123 -12.79 -4.75 -1.68
C PRO A 123 -12.78 -4.95 -0.17
N ASP A 124 -13.87 -5.49 0.36
CA ASP A 124 -13.93 -6.12 1.68
C ASP A 124 -13.44 -7.57 1.54
N TYR A 125 -12.14 -7.75 1.30
CA TYR A 125 -11.54 -9.06 1.18
C TYR A 125 -11.58 -9.82 2.52
N ARG A 126 -11.66 -11.14 2.47
CA ARG A 126 -11.75 -12.00 3.67
C ARG A 126 -10.53 -11.86 4.56
N LEU A 127 -10.78 -11.70 5.86
CA LEU A 127 -9.77 -11.46 6.88
C LEU A 127 -9.45 -12.73 7.69
N ALA A 128 -8.21 -12.79 8.15
CA ALA A 128 -7.77 -13.74 9.18
C ALA A 128 -8.25 -13.28 10.57
N PRO A 129 -8.38 -14.17 11.54
CA PRO A 129 -8.09 -15.62 11.49
C PRO A 129 -9.20 -16.46 10.86
N GLU A 130 -10.38 -15.89 10.60
CA GLU A 130 -11.54 -16.66 10.10
C GLU A 130 -11.27 -17.21 8.71
N HIS A 131 -10.52 -16.46 7.91
CA HIS A 131 -10.15 -16.82 6.55
C HIS A 131 -8.64 -16.59 6.36
N PRO A 132 -7.79 -17.54 6.78
CA PRO A 132 -6.35 -17.38 6.66
C PRO A 132 -5.89 -17.42 5.20
N PHE A 133 -4.62 -17.19 4.98
CA PHE A 133 -3.95 -17.33 3.68
C PHE A 133 -4.35 -18.64 2.99
N PRO A 134 -4.70 -18.63 1.67
CA PRO A 134 -4.60 -17.50 0.75
C PRO A 134 -5.91 -16.73 0.50
N ALA A 135 -6.91 -16.79 1.36
CA ALA A 135 -8.26 -16.28 1.11
C ALA A 135 -8.28 -14.82 0.64
N ALA A 136 -7.51 -13.92 1.27
CA ALA A 136 -7.40 -12.53 0.85
C ALA A 136 -6.81 -12.38 -0.58
N VAL A 137 -5.83 -13.20 -0.91
CA VAL A 137 -5.22 -13.21 -2.26
C VAL A 137 -6.23 -13.65 -3.32
N ASP A 138 -7.01 -14.70 -3.03
CA ASP A 138 -8.04 -15.20 -3.95
C ASP A 138 -9.11 -14.12 -4.22
N ASP A 139 -9.55 -13.42 -3.18
CA ASP A 139 -10.53 -12.33 -3.29
C ASP A 139 -10.00 -11.17 -4.12
N VAL A 140 -8.76 -10.77 -3.91
CA VAL A 140 -8.12 -9.68 -4.66
C VAL A 140 -7.99 -10.02 -6.14
N LEU A 141 -7.61 -11.26 -6.47
CA LEU A 141 -7.55 -11.74 -7.85
C LEU A 141 -8.94 -11.80 -8.50
N ALA A 142 -9.96 -12.23 -7.75
CA ALA A 142 -11.34 -12.24 -8.21
C ALA A 142 -11.86 -10.82 -8.49
N CYS A 143 -11.55 -9.84 -7.62
CA CYS A 143 -11.89 -8.43 -7.86
C CYS A 143 -11.25 -7.88 -9.14
N TYR A 144 -9.97 -8.17 -9.37
CA TYR A 144 -9.28 -7.73 -10.58
C TYR A 144 -9.94 -8.29 -11.84
N SER A 145 -10.27 -9.59 -11.83
CA SER A 145 -11.00 -10.21 -12.94
C SER A 145 -12.40 -9.60 -13.12
N GLY A 146 -13.12 -9.34 -12.02
CA GLY A 146 -14.44 -8.70 -12.04
C GLY A 146 -14.42 -7.28 -12.61
N LEU A 147 -13.34 -6.52 -12.43
CA LEU A 147 -13.17 -5.22 -13.09
C LEU A 147 -13.07 -5.37 -14.61
N TYR A 148 -12.27 -6.32 -15.08
CA TYR A 148 -12.17 -6.61 -16.50
C TYR A 148 -13.51 -7.04 -17.12
N GLU A 149 -14.27 -7.89 -16.44
CA GLU A 149 -15.61 -8.31 -16.86
C GLU A 149 -16.61 -7.13 -16.96
N ARG A 150 -16.38 -6.07 -16.18
CA ARG A 150 -17.12 -4.79 -16.25
C ARG A 150 -16.62 -3.84 -17.35
N GLY A 151 -15.68 -4.28 -18.21
CA GLY A 151 -15.14 -3.49 -19.31
C GLY A 151 -14.09 -2.45 -18.89
N ILE A 152 -13.52 -2.59 -17.69
CA ILE A 152 -12.43 -1.73 -17.24
C ILE A 152 -11.12 -2.30 -17.78
N LEU A 153 -10.47 -1.53 -18.65
CA LEU A 153 -9.32 -2.01 -19.42
C LEU A 153 -7.98 -1.47 -18.89
N ARG A 154 -8.00 -0.39 -18.11
CA ARG A 154 -6.81 0.20 -17.48
C ARG A 154 -6.98 0.25 -15.98
N ILE A 155 -6.21 -0.58 -15.30
CA ILE A 155 -6.32 -0.78 -13.85
C ILE A 155 -4.99 -0.40 -13.21
N ALA A 156 -5.03 0.50 -12.24
CA ALA A 156 -3.94 0.73 -11.30
C ALA A 156 -4.25 -0.01 -9.99
N VAL A 157 -3.23 -0.43 -9.28
CA VAL A 157 -3.39 -1.05 -7.97
C VAL A 157 -2.67 -0.21 -6.92
N THR A 158 -3.36 0.08 -5.83
CA THR A 158 -2.77 0.76 -4.68
C THR A 158 -3.07 -0.03 -3.41
N GLY A 159 -2.25 0.12 -2.38
CA GLY A 159 -2.52 -0.50 -1.09
C GLY A 159 -1.54 -0.03 -0.02
N ASP A 160 -1.94 -0.13 1.23
CA ASP A 160 -1.11 0.22 2.36
C ASP A 160 -0.83 -0.99 3.26
N SER A 161 0.38 -1.07 3.84
CA SER A 161 0.73 -2.11 4.81
C SER A 161 0.50 -3.54 4.26
N ALA A 162 -0.38 -4.33 4.89
CA ALA A 162 -0.83 -5.62 4.38
C ALA A 162 -1.53 -5.51 3.00
N GLY A 163 -2.27 -4.42 2.76
CA GLY A 163 -2.84 -4.14 1.44
C GLY A 163 -1.78 -3.80 0.40
N GLY A 164 -0.67 -3.17 0.81
CA GLY A 164 0.51 -2.99 -0.03
C GLY A 164 1.15 -4.33 -0.42
N ASN A 165 1.20 -5.30 0.49
CA ASN A 165 1.57 -6.69 0.19
C ASN A 165 0.67 -7.26 -0.90
N LEU A 166 -0.65 -7.24 -0.69
CA LEU A 166 -1.63 -7.76 -1.65
C LEU A 166 -1.54 -7.07 -3.01
N ALA A 167 -1.24 -5.76 -3.05
CA ALA A 167 -1.05 -5.02 -4.29
C ALA A 167 0.15 -5.54 -5.11
N LEU A 168 1.27 -5.78 -4.44
CA LEU A 168 2.48 -6.34 -5.06
C LEU A 168 2.30 -7.81 -5.48
N VAL A 169 1.58 -8.59 -4.66
CA VAL A 169 1.20 -9.99 -5.00
C VAL A 169 0.30 -10.01 -6.23
N LEU A 170 -0.76 -9.19 -6.25
CA LEU A 170 -1.65 -9.08 -7.41
C LEU A 170 -0.87 -8.74 -8.68
N ALA A 171 0.03 -7.75 -8.62
CA ALA A 171 0.84 -7.35 -9.76
C ALA A 171 1.68 -8.51 -10.32
N SER A 172 2.35 -9.27 -9.44
CA SER A 172 3.15 -10.42 -9.86
C SER A 172 2.31 -11.53 -10.50
N ARG A 173 1.05 -11.71 -10.04
CA ARG A 173 0.14 -12.72 -10.59
C ARG A 173 -0.44 -12.32 -11.94
N VAL A 174 -0.74 -11.03 -12.13
CA VAL A 174 -1.22 -10.51 -13.41
C VAL A 174 -0.14 -10.63 -14.48
N VAL A 175 1.10 -10.27 -14.18
CA VAL A 175 2.23 -10.38 -15.09
C VAL A 175 2.61 -11.83 -15.38
N GLY A 176 2.47 -12.73 -14.40
CA GLY A 176 2.69 -14.16 -14.56
C GLY A 176 1.59 -14.90 -15.35
N GLU A 177 0.69 -14.18 -16.04
CA GLU A 177 -0.41 -14.71 -16.85
C GLU A 177 -1.39 -15.65 -16.12
N VAL A 178 -1.39 -15.60 -14.79
CA VAL A 178 -2.32 -16.42 -13.98
C VAL A 178 -3.73 -15.85 -14.03
N VAL A 179 -3.84 -14.54 -14.28
CA VAL A 179 -5.11 -13.86 -14.56
C VAL A 179 -5.16 -13.52 -16.03
N SER A 180 -5.85 -14.35 -16.81
CA SER A 180 -5.99 -14.14 -18.25
C SER A 180 -7.02 -13.05 -18.53
N THR A 181 -6.58 -11.81 -18.64
CA THR A 181 -7.40 -10.66 -19.03
C THR A 181 -6.69 -9.82 -20.08
N ASN A 182 -7.46 -9.09 -20.91
CA ASN A 182 -6.91 -8.06 -21.80
C ASN A 182 -6.81 -6.69 -21.10
N ALA A 183 -7.05 -6.63 -19.79
CA ALA A 183 -6.83 -5.42 -19.03
C ALA A 183 -5.33 -5.16 -18.82
N THR A 184 -4.94 -3.90 -18.92
CA THR A 184 -3.57 -3.47 -18.66
C THR A 184 -3.45 -3.02 -17.20
N LEU A 185 -2.56 -3.66 -16.44
CA LEU A 185 -2.12 -3.16 -15.15
C LEU A 185 -1.12 -2.01 -15.41
N VAL A 186 -1.57 -0.77 -15.16
CA VAL A 186 -0.82 0.42 -15.60
C VAL A 186 0.24 0.88 -14.60
N GLY A 187 0.10 0.53 -13.33
CA GLY A 187 1.05 0.88 -12.28
C GLY A 187 0.62 0.38 -10.90
N VAL A 188 1.58 0.32 -9.99
CA VAL A 188 1.39 -0.11 -8.59
C VAL A 188 1.91 0.95 -7.65
N VAL A 189 1.13 1.27 -6.61
CA VAL A 189 1.58 2.10 -5.49
C VAL A 189 1.39 1.33 -4.19
N ALA A 190 2.46 1.17 -3.42
CA ALA A 190 2.39 0.55 -2.11
C ALA A 190 2.87 1.54 -1.02
N LEU A 191 2.08 1.68 0.03
CA LEU A 191 2.37 2.54 1.18
C LEU A 191 2.84 1.65 2.33
N SER A 192 4.09 1.79 2.75
CA SER A 192 4.67 0.99 3.84
C SER A 192 4.36 -0.52 3.74
N PRO A 193 4.58 -1.17 2.58
CA PRO A 193 4.15 -2.54 2.38
C PRO A 193 4.89 -3.54 3.26
N VAL A 194 4.18 -4.57 3.70
CA VAL A 194 4.79 -5.78 4.27
C VAL A 194 5.23 -6.67 3.12
N THR A 195 6.50 -6.83 2.86
CA THR A 195 6.99 -7.63 1.71
C THR A 195 7.59 -8.97 2.10
N ASP A 196 7.91 -9.16 3.38
CA ASP A 196 8.59 -10.33 3.93
C ASP A 196 7.95 -10.82 5.24
N LEU A 197 7.09 -11.82 5.16
CA LEU A 197 6.44 -12.42 6.34
C LEU A 197 7.37 -13.34 7.16
N THR A 198 8.65 -13.48 6.78
CA THR A 198 9.67 -14.08 7.65
C THR A 198 10.16 -13.11 8.71
N LEU A 199 9.81 -11.82 8.59
CA LEU A 199 10.23 -10.72 9.48
C LEU A 199 11.76 -10.62 9.59
N SER A 200 12.46 -10.80 8.46
CA SER A 200 13.94 -10.83 8.43
C SER A 200 14.58 -9.45 8.22
N GLY A 201 13.79 -8.39 8.01
CA GLY A 201 14.28 -7.03 7.84
C GLY A 201 15.04 -6.53 9.08
N ALA A 202 16.22 -5.93 8.88
CA ALA A 202 17.04 -5.40 9.98
C ALA A 202 16.34 -4.26 10.74
N THR A 203 15.38 -3.58 10.10
CA THR A 203 14.62 -2.48 10.71
C THR A 203 13.67 -2.93 11.82
N TYR A 204 13.31 -4.21 11.90
CA TYR A 204 12.63 -4.76 13.08
C TYR A 204 13.44 -4.59 14.37
N GLU A 205 14.77 -4.46 14.27
CA GLU A 205 15.67 -4.18 15.40
C GLU A 205 16.12 -2.71 15.39
N THR A 206 16.60 -2.21 14.24
CA THR A 206 17.25 -0.88 14.17
C THR A 206 16.27 0.28 14.23
N ARG A 207 14.98 0.05 13.97
CA ARG A 207 13.88 1.00 14.08
C ARG A 207 12.88 0.65 15.19
N ALA A 208 13.19 -0.37 16.00
CA ALA A 208 12.30 -0.82 17.08
C ALA A 208 11.88 0.32 18.01
N ASP A 209 12.78 1.22 18.39
CA ASP A 209 12.48 2.35 19.27
C ASP A 209 11.80 3.51 18.52
N ALA A 210 12.12 3.69 17.25
CA ALA A 210 11.59 4.77 16.43
C ALA A 210 10.15 4.52 15.99
N ASP A 211 9.78 3.28 15.69
CA ASP A 211 8.42 2.92 15.31
C ASP A 211 7.45 3.06 16.50
N PRO A 212 6.42 3.92 16.41
CA PRO A 212 5.52 4.14 17.55
C PRO A 212 4.46 3.06 17.73
N TYR A 213 4.27 2.16 16.74
CA TYR A 213 3.14 1.23 16.71
C TYR A 213 3.54 -0.22 16.91
N PHE A 214 4.59 -0.68 16.23
CA PHE A 214 4.86 -2.09 16.09
C PHE A 214 6.08 -2.56 16.88
N THR A 215 5.94 -3.78 17.38
CA THR A 215 7.06 -4.58 17.90
C THR A 215 7.11 -5.90 17.14
N ARG A 216 8.30 -6.46 16.97
CA ARG A 216 8.48 -7.73 16.26
C ARG A 216 7.65 -8.89 16.85
N PRO A 217 7.55 -9.09 18.20
CA PRO A 217 6.69 -10.12 18.77
C PRO A 217 5.22 -9.96 18.41
N GLN A 218 4.67 -8.74 18.50
CA GLN A 218 3.27 -8.44 18.14
C GLN A 218 3.01 -8.75 16.66
N VAL A 219 3.89 -8.28 15.77
CA VAL A 219 3.78 -8.54 14.32
C VAL A 219 3.84 -10.04 14.03
N ALA A 220 4.71 -10.79 14.71
CA ALA A 220 4.82 -12.23 14.53
C ALA A 220 3.52 -12.99 14.89
N GLU A 221 2.72 -12.49 15.84
CA GLU A 221 1.40 -13.07 16.15
C GLU A 221 0.40 -12.81 15.03
N LEU A 222 0.35 -11.60 14.51
CA LEU A 222 -0.53 -11.23 13.40
C LEU A 222 -0.19 -12.01 12.12
N VAL A 223 1.10 -12.18 11.82
CA VAL A 223 1.58 -12.99 10.70
C VAL A 223 1.18 -14.47 10.87
N ARG A 224 1.33 -15.04 12.07
CA ARG A 224 0.89 -16.42 12.34
C ARG A 224 -0.62 -16.59 12.17
N SER A 225 -1.40 -15.61 12.62
CA SER A 225 -2.86 -15.57 12.43
C SER A 225 -3.24 -15.61 10.94
N TYR A 226 -2.53 -14.84 10.11
CA TYR A 226 -2.76 -14.81 8.66
C TYR A 226 -2.29 -16.07 7.95
N LEU A 227 -1.06 -16.53 8.21
CA LEU A 227 -0.45 -17.64 7.48
C LEU A 227 -1.04 -19.00 7.87
N GLY A 228 -1.51 -19.17 9.12
CA GLY A 228 -1.82 -20.51 9.63
C GLY A 228 -0.58 -21.40 9.55
N SER A 229 -0.65 -22.46 8.75
CA SER A 229 0.45 -23.40 8.50
C SER A 229 1.24 -23.14 7.22
N ALA A 230 0.93 -22.07 6.48
CA ALA A 230 1.59 -21.77 5.20
C ALA A 230 3.04 -21.31 5.40
N ASP A 231 3.88 -21.58 4.39
CA ASP A 231 5.28 -21.12 4.37
C ASP A 231 5.33 -19.58 4.28
N PRO A 232 5.97 -18.89 5.24
CA PRO A 232 6.14 -17.44 5.16
C PRO A 232 6.94 -16.98 3.95
N LYS A 233 7.71 -17.84 3.30
CA LYS A 233 8.43 -17.55 2.05
C LYS A 233 7.62 -17.79 0.79
N HIS A 234 6.38 -18.26 0.92
CA HIS A 234 5.52 -18.46 -0.24
C HIS A 234 5.36 -17.15 -1.01
N PRO A 235 5.58 -17.09 -2.36
CA PRO A 235 5.56 -15.83 -3.13
C PRO A 235 4.23 -15.05 -3.06
N LEU A 236 3.11 -15.73 -2.79
CA LEU A 236 1.80 -15.10 -2.56
C LEU A 236 1.61 -14.57 -1.14
N ALA A 237 2.51 -14.90 -0.23
CA ALA A 237 2.51 -14.38 1.14
C ALA A 237 3.59 -13.29 1.30
N SER A 238 4.77 -13.52 0.74
CA SER A 238 5.92 -12.60 0.76
C SER A 238 6.31 -12.23 -0.66
N PRO A 239 5.80 -11.10 -1.19
CA PRO A 239 6.11 -10.66 -2.55
C PRO A 239 7.61 -10.39 -2.79
N LEU A 240 8.40 -10.23 -1.74
CA LEU A 240 9.86 -10.18 -1.83
C LEU A 240 10.47 -11.47 -2.40
N CYS A 241 9.77 -12.60 -2.28
CA CYS A 241 10.18 -13.92 -2.81
C CYS A 241 9.59 -14.22 -4.21
N ALA A 242 8.84 -13.28 -4.79
CA ALA A 242 8.20 -13.46 -6.08
C ALA A 242 9.13 -13.15 -7.26
N GLN A 243 8.72 -13.59 -8.47
CA GLN A 243 9.32 -13.14 -9.71
C GLN A 243 8.89 -11.68 -9.98
N LEU A 244 9.84 -10.77 -10.08
CA LEU A 244 9.56 -9.34 -10.24
C LEU A 244 9.71 -8.81 -11.66
N SER A 245 10.36 -9.55 -12.56
CA SER A 245 10.54 -9.11 -13.95
C SER A 245 9.21 -8.93 -14.68
N GLY A 246 9.10 -7.86 -15.47
CA GLY A 246 7.90 -7.55 -16.24
C GLY A 246 6.81 -6.81 -15.46
N LEU A 247 6.99 -6.53 -14.17
CA LEU A 247 6.05 -5.69 -13.41
C LEU A 247 5.87 -4.33 -14.08
N PRO A 248 4.67 -3.73 -13.99
CA PRO A 248 4.47 -2.34 -14.38
C PRO A 248 5.28 -1.41 -13.46
N PRO A 249 5.34 -0.10 -13.75
CA PRO A 249 5.98 0.85 -12.86
C PRO A 249 5.47 0.75 -11.41
N VAL A 250 6.40 0.70 -10.44
CA VAL A 250 6.12 0.56 -9.00
C VAL A 250 6.60 1.79 -8.25
N ARG A 251 5.76 2.33 -7.36
CA ARG A 251 6.15 3.40 -6.41
C ARG A 251 5.85 2.93 -5.00
N ILE A 252 6.85 3.03 -4.13
CA ILE A 252 6.70 2.71 -2.70
C ILE A 252 6.98 3.97 -1.88
N HIS A 253 6.05 4.32 -0.99
CA HIS A 253 6.23 5.38 -0.02
C HIS A 253 6.32 4.77 1.38
N VAL A 254 7.31 5.15 2.17
CA VAL A 254 7.55 4.60 3.50
C VAL A 254 8.10 5.68 4.44
N GLY A 255 7.70 5.67 5.70
CA GLY A 255 8.33 6.46 6.73
C GLY A 255 9.68 5.86 7.14
N ASP A 256 10.65 6.69 7.56
CA ASP A 256 11.90 6.14 8.04
C ASP A 256 11.86 5.66 9.49
N ASP A 257 10.82 6.03 10.23
CA ASP A 257 10.55 5.58 11.60
C ASP A 257 9.62 4.36 11.65
N GLU A 258 9.86 3.40 10.75
CA GLU A 258 9.07 2.18 10.62
C GLU A 258 9.95 0.92 10.69
N VAL A 259 9.42 -0.12 11.35
CA VAL A 259 10.02 -1.47 11.29
C VAL A 259 9.96 -2.07 9.87
N LEU A 260 9.06 -1.59 9.00
CA LEU A 260 8.88 -2.03 7.62
C LEU A 260 9.74 -1.28 6.59
N LEU A 261 10.67 -0.42 7.04
CA LEU A 261 11.53 0.33 6.11
C LEU A 261 12.40 -0.59 5.24
N ASP A 262 12.98 -1.66 5.82
CA ASP A 262 13.78 -2.62 5.05
C ASP A 262 12.94 -3.46 4.09
N ASP A 263 11.70 -3.77 4.43
CA ASP A 263 10.77 -4.44 3.53
C ASP A 263 10.64 -3.66 2.22
N SER A 264 10.44 -2.35 2.33
CA SER A 264 10.32 -1.44 1.19
C SER A 264 11.64 -1.29 0.42
N ARG A 265 12.77 -1.13 1.10
CA ARG A 265 14.09 -1.00 0.48
C ARG A 265 14.45 -2.24 -0.32
N ARG A 266 14.41 -3.40 0.31
CA ARG A 266 14.76 -4.69 -0.30
C ARG A 266 13.89 -5.00 -1.51
N TYR A 267 12.59 -4.71 -1.43
CA TYR A 267 11.68 -4.92 -2.55
C TYR A 267 12.04 -4.04 -3.76
N VAL A 268 12.26 -2.73 -3.55
CA VAL A 268 12.63 -1.82 -4.64
C VAL A 268 13.99 -2.18 -5.24
N GLU A 269 14.99 -2.53 -4.43
CA GLU A 269 16.30 -2.98 -4.91
C GLU A 269 16.17 -4.20 -5.83
N LEU A 270 15.38 -5.21 -5.43
CA LEU A 270 15.14 -6.40 -6.24
C LEU A 270 14.33 -6.10 -7.50
N ALA A 271 13.33 -5.21 -7.43
CA ALA A 271 12.53 -4.81 -8.57
C ALA A 271 13.39 -4.07 -9.62
N VAL A 272 14.22 -3.13 -9.19
CA VAL A 272 15.19 -2.44 -10.08
C VAL A 272 16.19 -3.42 -10.70
N ALA A 273 16.73 -4.34 -9.90
CA ALA A 273 17.63 -5.38 -10.39
C ALA A 273 16.95 -6.31 -11.43
N ALA A 274 15.62 -6.47 -11.33
CA ALA A 274 14.81 -7.21 -12.31
C ALA A 274 14.38 -6.37 -13.54
N GLY A 275 14.86 -5.12 -13.65
CA GLY A 275 14.56 -4.23 -14.79
C GLY A 275 13.22 -3.50 -14.69
N VAL A 276 12.61 -3.43 -13.50
CA VAL A 276 11.35 -2.72 -13.26
C VAL A 276 11.62 -1.23 -13.02
N ASP A 277 10.79 -0.35 -13.57
CA ASP A 277 10.73 1.06 -13.16
C ASP A 277 10.15 1.15 -11.74
N ALA A 278 11.00 0.96 -10.73
CA ALA A 278 10.64 1.01 -9.34
C ALA A 278 11.34 2.16 -8.61
N ARG A 279 10.59 2.87 -7.75
CA ARG A 279 11.12 3.97 -6.94
C ARG A 279 10.63 3.87 -5.50
N LEU A 280 11.53 4.18 -4.57
CA LEU A 280 11.29 4.31 -3.15
C LEU A 280 11.30 5.77 -2.73
N ASP A 281 10.22 6.24 -2.14
CA ASP A 281 10.10 7.55 -1.51
C ASP A 281 10.16 7.37 0.03
N VAL A 282 11.27 7.77 0.65
CA VAL A 282 11.50 7.67 2.11
C VAL A 282 11.18 9.02 2.75
N TRP A 283 10.25 9.02 3.70
CA TRP A 283 9.76 10.22 4.38
C TRP A 283 10.35 10.29 5.79
N MET A 284 11.31 11.20 6.01
CA MET A 284 12.06 11.32 7.26
C MET A 284 11.14 11.70 8.43
N GLY A 285 11.29 11.01 9.57
CA GLY A 285 10.51 11.23 10.79
C GLY A 285 9.05 10.80 10.71
N MET A 286 8.62 10.19 9.60
CA MET A 286 7.24 9.73 9.44
C MET A 286 7.07 8.31 9.98
N PRO A 287 5.98 8.07 10.75
CA PRO A 287 5.62 6.74 11.22
C PRO A 287 4.83 5.96 10.16
N HIS A 288 4.61 4.68 10.41
CA HIS A 288 3.77 3.81 9.60
C HIS A 288 2.39 4.40 9.34
N GLY A 289 1.91 4.32 8.10
CA GLY A 289 0.58 4.79 7.72
C GLY A 289 0.40 6.31 7.75
N PHE A 290 1.48 7.11 7.78
CA PHE A 290 1.40 8.57 7.86
C PHE A 290 0.47 9.25 6.84
N PRO A 291 0.21 8.72 5.61
CA PRO A 291 -0.71 9.36 4.67
C PRO A 291 -2.16 9.49 5.19
N VAL A 292 -2.58 8.66 6.16
CA VAL A 292 -3.90 8.80 6.80
C VAL A 292 -4.05 10.12 7.58
N SER A 293 -2.92 10.76 7.89
CA SER A 293 -2.88 12.06 8.60
C SER A 293 -2.97 13.26 7.66
N VAL A 294 -3.52 13.07 6.45
CA VAL A 294 -3.80 14.17 5.51
C VAL A 294 -4.67 15.25 6.18
N GLY A 295 -4.29 16.50 5.95
CA GLY A 295 -4.89 17.66 6.64
C GLY A 295 -4.24 18.00 8.01
N LYS A 296 -3.34 17.13 8.50
CA LYS A 296 -2.54 17.38 9.71
C LYS A 296 -1.05 17.44 9.37
N LEU A 297 -0.53 16.46 8.60
CA LEU A 297 0.87 16.38 8.19
C LEU A 297 1.02 16.90 6.75
N LYS A 298 2.01 17.76 6.52
CA LYS A 298 2.41 18.19 5.17
C LYS A 298 2.94 17.02 4.35
N ALA A 299 3.76 16.16 4.95
CA ALA A 299 4.27 14.94 4.33
C ALA A 299 3.14 14.04 3.80
N ALA A 300 2.04 13.91 4.55
CA ALA A 300 0.88 13.12 4.11
C ALA A 300 0.24 13.70 2.84
N ALA A 301 0.05 15.02 2.78
CA ALA A 301 -0.48 15.69 1.60
C ALA A 301 0.46 15.54 0.39
N GLN A 302 1.76 15.77 0.59
CA GLN A 302 2.79 15.65 -0.45
C GLN A 302 2.91 14.21 -0.99
N ALA A 303 2.85 13.21 -0.12
CA ALA A 303 2.85 11.81 -0.54
C ALA A 303 1.63 11.48 -1.41
N LEU A 304 0.44 11.90 -0.98
CA LEU A 304 -0.79 11.71 -1.74
C LEU A 304 -0.78 12.47 -3.08
N ASP A 305 -0.18 13.66 -3.13
CA ASP A 305 -0.02 14.42 -4.37
C ASP A 305 0.94 13.69 -5.34
N ALA A 306 2.07 13.17 -4.85
CA ALA A 306 3.00 12.38 -5.66
C ALA A 306 2.36 11.10 -6.20
N ILE A 307 1.56 10.41 -5.38
CA ILE A 307 0.78 9.24 -5.80
C ILE A 307 -0.21 9.59 -6.90
N GLY A 308 -0.96 10.67 -6.72
CA GLY A 308 -1.92 11.14 -7.72
C GLY A 308 -1.26 11.46 -9.05
N MET A 309 -0.13 12.22 -9.04
CA MET A 309 0.65 12.53 -10.24
C MET A 309 1.13 11.26 -10.96
N PHE A 310 1.72 10.32 -10.23
CA PHE A 310 2.15 9.05 -10.80
C PHE A 310 1.00 8.29 -11.47
N LEU A 311 -0.14 8.16 -10.81
CA LEU A 311 -1.29 7.46 -11.35
C LEU A 311 -1.86 8.13 -12.61
N VAL A 312 -1.88 9.46 -12.67
CA VAL A 312 -2.26 10.21 -13.86
C VAL A 312 -1.29 9.93 -15.01
N GLU A 313 0.01 10.00 -14.75
CA GLU A 313 1.06 9.76 -15.75
C GLU A 313 0.97 8.35 -16.35
N GLN A 314 0.85 7.31 -15.53
CA GLN A 314 0.79 5.93 -16.01
C GLN A 314 -0.44 5.67 -16.89
N ARG A 315 -1.58 6.25 -16.56
CA ARG A 315 -2.80 6.11 -17.37
C ARG A 315 -2.70 6.82 -18.72
N GLN A 316 -1.99 7.93 -18.79
CA GLN A 316 -1.77 8.67 -20.04
C GLN A 316 -0.83 7.91 -20.99
N HIS A 317 0.27 7.34 -20.48
CA HIS A 317 1.23 6.56 -21.26
C HIS A 317 0.63 5.27 -21.84
N SER A 318 -0.25 4.59 -21.11
CA SER A 318 -0.91 3.38 -21.60
C SER A 318 -1.93 3.67 -22.71
N GLY A 319 -2.53 4.85 -22.75
CA GLY A 319 -3.43 5.29 -23.84
C GLY A 319 -2.73 5.52 -25.16
N GLN A 320 -1.47 5.94 -25.15
CA GLN A 320 -0.68 6.23 -26.37
C GLN A 320 -0.14 4.96 -27.04
N ARG A 321 0.05 3.86 -26.30
CA ARG A 321 0.55 2.60 -26.87
C ARG A 321 -0.50 1.80 -27.66
N GLN A 322 -1.78 2.15 -27.54
CA GLN A 322 -2.88 1.45 -28.23
C GLN A 322 -3.25 2.05 -29.60
N HIS A 323 -2.62 3.15 -30.02
CA HIS A 323 -2.75 3.72 -31.37
C HIS A 323 -1.37 3.87 -32.02
N PRO A 324 -0.77 2.80 -32.59
CA PRO A 324 0.27 2.98 -33.59
C PRO A 324 -0.39 3.59 -34.84
N LEU A 325 0.18 4.72 -35.32
CA LEU A 325 -0.17 5.37 -36.58
C LEU A 325 -0.03 4.41 -37.76
#